data_40615f73ca0bf47eb4a6759af5e7d844
#
_entry.id   40615f73ca0bf47eb4a6759af5e7d844
#
_cell.length_a   1.000
_cell.length_b   1.000
_cell.length_c   1.000
_cell.angle_alpha   90.00
_cell.angle_beta   90.00
_cell.angle_gamma   90.00
#
_symmetry.space_group_name_H-M   'P 1'
#
loop_
_entity.id
_entity.type
_entity.pdbx_description
1 polymer ?
#
loop_
_entity_poly.entity_id
_entity_poly.type
_entity_poly.pdbx_seq_one_letter_code
_entity_poly.pdbx_strand_id
1 'polypeptide(L)'
;MLDLAQKNFQRWNSALQTGDASQVAALYTASNTFLPTLSPEFKQGIQGAEEYFTHFLQKQPVGTVIAEEVQSLSEKIYIHSGLYNFAVGPSEQRSIAEARFTFVWIKEDDGQWKIAHHHSSLKPQTD
;
A
#
# COMPACT_ATOMS: atom_id res chain seq x y z
N MET A 1 1.58 -4.59 18.25
CA MET A 1 1.72 -3.75 17.04
C MET A 1 1.58 -4.54 15.74
N LEU A 2 2.04 -5.80 15.72
CA LEU A 2 1.85 -6.62 14.52
C LEU A 2 0.37 -6.81 14.16
N ASP A 3 -0.47 -7.09 15.15
CA ASP A 3 -1.92 -7.24 14.91
C ASP A 3 -2.52 -5.98 14.30
N LEU A 4 -2.11 -4.80 14.77
CA LEU A 4 -2.58 -3.53 14.24
C LEU A 4 -2.11 -3.33 12.80
N ALA A 5 -0.83 -3.64 12.52
CA ALA A 5 -0.29 -3.53 11.18
C ALA A 5 -1.04 -4.44 10.20
N GLN A 6 -1.36 -5.66 10.62
CA GLN A 6 -2.12 -6.59 9.79
C GLN A 6 -3.53 -6.09 9.53
N LYS A 7 -4.19 -5.52 10.54
CA LYS A 7 -5.52 -4.94 10.37
C LYS A 7 -5.50 -3.75 9.42
N ASN A 8 -4.50 -2.88 9.54
CA ASN A 8 -4.38 -1.73 8.66
C ASN A 8 -4.05 -2.15 7.24
N PHE A 9 -3.22 -3.18 7.06
CA PHE A 9 -2.98 -3.73 5.73
C PHE A 9 -4.27 -4.25 5.11
N GLN A 10 -5.10 -4.95 5.90
CA GLN A 10 -6.38 -5.46 5.40
C GLN A 10 -7.33 -4.32 5.01
N ARG A 11 -7.34 -3.22 5.76
CA ARG A 11 -8.11 -2.03 5.36
C ARG A 11 -7.65 -1.53 3.99
N TRP A 12 -6.35 -1.44 3.79
CA TRP A 12 -5.78 -0.99 2.53
C TRP A 12 -6.12 -1.96 1.39
N ASN A 13 -5.93 -3.26 1.63
CA ASN A 13 -6.20 -4.28 0.63
C ASN A 13 -7.68 -4.34 0.26
N SER A 14 -8.56 -4.20 1.26
CA SER A 14 -10.01 -4.15 1.01
C SER A 14 -10.39 -2.92 0.19
N ALA A 15 -9.74 -1.78 0.45
CA ALA A 15 -9.98 -0.56 -0.32
C ALA A 15 -9.58 -0.75 -1.79
N LEU A 16 -8.50 -1.48 -2.07
CA LEU A 16 -8.11 -1.79 -3.45
C LEU A 16 -9.23 -2.51 -4.19
N GLN A 17 -9.92 -3.42 -3.49
CA GLN A 17 -10.95 -4.26 -4.10
C GLN A 17 -12.26 -3.53 -4.35
N THR A 18 -12.42 -2.32 -3.83
CA THR A 18 -13.59 -1.49 -4.13
C THR A 18 -13.60 -0.98 -5.58
N GLY A 19 -12.43 -0.92 -6.21
CA GLY A 19 -12.28 -0.31 -7.52
C GLY A 19 -12.36 1.20 -7.51
N ASP A 20 -12.43 1.83 -6.32
CA ASP A 20 -12.59 3.27 -6.17
C ASP A 20 -11.28 3.85 -5.61
N ALA A 21 -10.54 4.56 -6.47
CA ALA A 21 -9.25 5.13 -6.10
C ALA A 21 -9.34 6.12 -4.94
N SER A 22 -10.46 6.82 -4.79
CA SER A 22 -10.61 7.78 -3.69
C SER A 22 -10.67 7.07 -2.33
N GLN A 23 -11.22 5.85 -2.27
CA GLN A 23 -11.25 5.09 -1.03
C GLN A 23 -9.87 4.62 -0.61
N VAL A 24 -9.01 4.28 -1.57
CA VAL A 24 -7.61 3.93 -1.27
C VAL A 24 -6.84 5.18 -0.84
N ALA A 25 -6.97 6.25 -1.61
CA ALA A 25 -6.26 7.51 -1.32
C ALA A 25 -6.64 8.08 0.04
N ALA A 26 -7.87 7.84 0.50
CA ALA A 26 -8.34 8.32 1.81
C ALA A 26 -7.57 7.67 2.98
N LEU A 27 -6.83 6.60 2.75
CA LEU A 27 -6.00 5.95 3.77
C LEU A 27 -4.62 6.59 3.90
N TYR A 28 -4.29 7.56 3.04
CA TYR A 28 -3.00 8.26 3.04
C TYR A 28 -3.16 9.62 3.70
N THR A 29 -2.08 10.10 4.34
CA THR A 29 -2.12 11.44 4.93
C THR A 29 -2.11 12.51 3.84
N ALA A 30 -2.54 13.73 4.23
CA ALA A 30 -2.54 14.86 3.28
C ALA A 30 -1.15 15.20 2.76
N SER A 31 -0.11 14.91 3.55
CA SER A 31 1.28 15.21 3.18
C SER A 31 2.08 13.96 2.82
N ASN A 32 1.42 12.85 2.50
CA ASN A 32 2.10 11.59 2.21
C ASN A 32 3.08 11.71 1.04
N THR A 33 4.08 10.82 1.06
CA THR A 33 4.98 10.60 -0.06
C THR A 33 4.85 9.15 -0.50
N PHE A 34 4.86 8.91 -1.80
CA PHE A 34 4.52 7.62 -2.35
C PHE A 34 5.37 7.30 -3.57
N LEU A 35 6.08 6.16 -3.51
CA LEU A 35 6.87 5.63 -4.61
C LEU A 35 6.19 4.32 -5.03
N PRO A 36 5.25 4.37 -5.98
CA PRO A 36 4.41 3.21 -6.29
C PRO A 36 5.08 2.19 -7.20
N THR A 37 4.67 0.94 -7.05
CA THR A 37 5.10 -0.14 -7.93
C THR A 37 4.63 0.12 -9.37
N LEU A 38 5.46 -0.24 -10.33
CA LEU A 38 5.13 -0.14 -11.75
C LEU A 38 4.98 1.30 -12.25
N SER A 39 5.50 2.26 -11.51
CA SER A 39 5.49 3.66 -11.91
C SER A 39 6.86 4.27 -11.63
N PRO A 40 7.42 5.05 -12.55
CA PRO A 40 8.68 5.74 -12.31
C PRO A 40 8.49 7.04 -11.53
N GLU A 41 7.25 7.39 -11.17
CA GLU A 41 6.95 8.68 -10.59
C GLU A 41 7.08 8.69 -9.08
N PHE A 42 7.40 9.86 -8.53
CA PHE A 42 7.34 10.15 -7.12
C PHE A 42 6.04 10.93 -6.88
N LYS A 43 5.11 10.33 -6.16
CA LYS A 43 3.80 10.91 -5.90
C LYS A 43 3.74 11.57 -4.53
N GLN A 44 2.93 12.59 -4.39
CA GLN A 44 2.74 13.30 -3.13
C GLN A 44 1.27 13.66 -2.95
N GLY A 45 0.83 13.64 -1.69
CA GLY A 45 -0.51 14.07 -1.32
C GLY A 45 -1.61 13.11 -1.72
N ILE A 46 -2.82 13.42 -1.30
CA ILE A 46 -4.00 12.60 -1.59
C ILE A 46 -4.22 12.48 -3.10
N GLN A 47 -4.08 13.61 -3.82
CA GLN A 47 -4.29 13.62 -5.25
C GLN A 47 -3.27 12.73 -5.97
N GLY A 48 -2.00 12.75 -5.54
CA GLY A 48 -0.98 11.90 -6.14
C GLY A 48 -1.29 10.41 -5.95
N ALA A 49 -1.75 10.04 -4.75
CA ALA A 49 -2.16 8.66 -4.49
C ALA A 49 -3.37 8.28 -5.36
N GLU A 50 -4.37 9.16 -5.43
CA GLU A 50 -5.57 8.88 -6.21
C GLU A 50 -5.26 8.71 -7.70
N GLU A 51 -4.37 9.53 -8.25
CA GLU A 51 -3.95 9.42 -9.65
C GLU A 51 -3.33 8.03 -9.93
N TYR A 52 -2.45 7.56 -9.04
CA TYR A 52 -1.85 6.25 -9.23
C TYR A 52 -2.90 5.15 -9.16
N PHE A 53 -3.77 5.18 -8.15
CA PHE A 53 -4.75 4.12 -7.95
C PHE A 53 -5.83 4.12 -9.01
N THR A 54 -6.13 5.26 -9.63
CA THR A 54 -7.05 5.30 -10.77
C THR A 54 -6.60 4.35 -11.87
N HIS A 55 -5.29 4.22 -12.09
CA HIS A 55 -4.74 3.30 -13.08
C HIS A 55 -4.54 1.90 -12.52
N PHE A 56 -3.96 1.79 -11.32
CA PHE A 56 -3.62 0.49 -10.75
C PHE A 56 -4.86 -0.38 -10.50
N LEU A 57 -5.95 0.23 -10.05
CA LEU A 57 -7.18 -0.53 -9.74
C LEU A 57 -7.83 -1.16 -10.97
N GLN A 58 -7.50 -0.67 -12.17
CA GLN A 58 -7.97 -1.30 -13.41
C GLN A 58 -7.43 -2.73 -13.57
N LYS A 59 -6.32 -3.03 -12.90
CA LYS A 59 -5.74 -4.38 -12.90
C LYS A 59 -6.38 -5.31 -11.88
N GLN A 60 -7.36 -4.83 -11.12
CA GLN A 60 -8.06 -5.60 -10.08
C GLN A 60 -7.10 -6.26 -9.09
N PRO A 61 -6.21 -5.46 -8.44
CA PRO A 61 -5.18 -6.04 -7.59
C PRO A 61 -5.73 -6.61 -6.29
N VAL A 62 -5.16 -7.74 -5.89
CA VAL A 62 -5.40 -8.34 -4.57
C VAL A 62 -4.02 -8.64 -3.98
N GLY A 63 -3.73 -8.03 -2.83
CA GLY A 63 -2.44 -8.18 -2.17
C GLY A 63 -2.42 -9.31 -1.16
N THR A 64 -1.26 -9.96 -1.05
CA THR A 64 -1.01 -10.98 -0.03
C THR A 64 0.38 -10.74 0.53
N VAL A 65 0.48 -10.56 1.85
CA VAL A 65 1.78 -10.40 2.52
C VAL A 65 2.45 -11.77 2.60
N ILE A 66 3.71 -11.83 2.17
CA ILE A 66 4.51 -13.06 2.15
C ILE A 66 5.48 -13.09 3.33
N ALA A 67 6.09 -11.96 3.65
CA ALA A 67 7.00 -11.80 4.77
C ALA A 67 6.86 -10.38 5.30
N GLU A 68 6.97 -10.20 6.62
CA GLU A 68 6.75 -8.88 7.19
C GLU A 68 7.47 -8.70 8.51
N GLU A 69 7.82 -7.44 8.78
CA GLU A 69 8.31 -6.99 10.07
C GLU A 69 7.64 -5.67 10.41
N VAL A 70 7.44 -5.44 11.70
CA VAL A 70 6.87 -4.20 12.19
C VAL A 70 7.83 -3.58 13.19
N GLN A 71 8.14 -2.29 12.99
CA GLN A 71 8.99 -1.53 13.89
C GLN A 71 8.16 -0.40 14.49
N SER A 72 7.91 -0.48 15.80
CA SER A 72 7.18 0.58 16.50
C SER A 72 8.15 1.70 16.86
N LEU A 73 7.91 2.90 16.34
CA LEU A 73 8.74 4.07 16.63
C LEU A 73 8.19 4.88 17.79
N SER A 74 6.88 4.83 18.00
CA SER A 74 6.18 5.45 19.12
C SER A 74 4.78 4.85 19.19
N GLU A 75 3.96 5.34 20.12
CA GLU A 75 2.56 4.89 20.21
C GLU A 75 1.74 5.28 18.99
N LYS A 76 2.23 6.22 18.19
CA LYS A 76 1.49 6.79 17.06
C LYS A 76 2.19 6.59 15.72
N ILE A 77 3.31 5.87 15.67
CA ILE A 77 4.08 5.69 14.43
C ILE A 77 4.67 4.30 14.39
N TYR A 78 4.44 3.58 13.29
CA TYR A 78 5.17 2.33 13.07
C TYR A 78 5.54 2.18 11.58
N ILE A 79 6.57 1.39 11.35
CA ILE A 79 6.97 0.98 10.01
C ILE A 79 6.56 -0.47 9.82
N HIS A 80 5.88 -0.75 8.72
CA HIS A 80 5.50 -2.11 8.31
C HIS A 80 6.18 -2.36 6.97
N SER A 81 7.07 -3.32 6.91
CA SER A 81 7.85 -3.59 5.70
C SER A 81 7.94 -5.08 5.43
N GLY A 82 8.21 -5.43 4.19
CA GLY A 82 8.36 -6.82 3.82
C GLY A 82 8.17 -7.08 2.34
N LEU A 83 7.66 -8.27 2.06
CA LEU A 83 7.37 -8.75 0.72
C LEU A 83 5.86 -8.96 0.60
N TYR A 84 5.31 -8.56 -0.52
CA TYR A 84 3.92 -8.89 -0.83
C TYR A 84 3.79 -9.23 -2.32
N ASN A 85 2.75 -9.99 -2.63
CA ASN A 85 2.42 -10.32 -4.00
C ASN A 85 1.09 -9.67 -4.35
N PHE A 86 0.96 -9.21 -5.58
CA PHE A 86 -0.32 -8.78 -6.12
C PHE A 86 -0.77 -9.75 -7.19
N ALA A 87 -1.98 -10.32 -7.03
CA ALA A 87 -2.67 -10.97 -8.12
C ALA A 87 -3.33 -9.86 -8.93
N VAL A 88 -3.04 -9.79 -10.22
CA VAL A 88 -3.53 -8.73 -11.11
C VAL A 88 -4.02 -9.32 -12.42
N GLY A 89 -4.89 -8.56 -13.10
CA GLY A 89 -5.46 -8.95 -14.39
C GLY A 89 -6.85 -9.52 -14.27
N PRO A 90 -7.51 -9.81 -15.41
CA PRO A 90 -8.86 -10.35 -15.40
C PRO A 90 -8.92 -11.73 -14.75
N SER A 91 -10.11 -12.11 -14.25
CA SER A 91 -10.26 -13.34 -13.48
C SER A 91 -9.83 -14.60 -14.21
N GLU A 92 -9.95 -14.61 -15.54
CA GLU A 92 -9.57 -15.76 -16.37
C GLU A 92 -8.08 -15.77 -16.75
N GLN A 93 -7.35 -14.72 -16.42
CA GLN A 93 -5.92 -14.62 -16.79
C GLN A 93 -5.16 -13.78 -15.77
N ARG A 94 -5.17 -14.24 -14.52
CA ARG A 94 -4.45 -13.55 -13.44
C ARG A 94 -2.96 -13.84 -13.52
N SER A 95 -2.17 -12.84 -13.18
CA SER A 95 -0.72 -13.00 -13.03
C SER A 95 -0.31 -12.48 -11.66
N ILE A 96 0.89 -12.84 -11.20
CA ILE A 96 1.40 -12.46 -9.90
C ILE A 96 2.56 -11.50 -10.07
N ALA A 97 2.45 -10.33 -9.44
CA ALA A 97 3.55 -9.36 -9.35
C ALA A 97 4.16 -9.49 -7.95
N GLU A 98 5.41 -9.90 -7.88
CA GLU A 98 6.13 -10.01 -6.61
C GLU A 98 6.81 -8.67 -6.32
N ALA A 99 6.59 -8.14 -5.12
CA ALA A 99 7.06 -6.80 -4.77
C ALA A 99 7.59 -6.72 -3.35
N ARG A 100 8.29 -5.63 -3.08
CA ARG A 100 8.79 -5.25 -1.75
C ARG A 100 8.06 -4.01 -1.31
N PHE A 101 7.81 -3.85 -0.01
CA PHE A 101 7.07 -2.69 0.46
C PHE A 101 7.60 -2.13 1.76
N THR A 102 7.37 -0.84 1.95
CA THR A 102 7.48 -0.15 3.22
C THR A 102 6.29 0.79 3.36
N PHE A 103 5.51 0.60 4.42
CA PHE A 103 4.49 1.56 4.85
C PHE A 103 4.97 2.23 6.13
N VAL A 104 4.83 3.54 6.21
CA VAL A 104 4.92 4.25 7.47
C VAL A 104 3.51 4.69 7.83
N TRP A 105 2.98 4.13 8.90
CA TRP A 105 1.64 4.44 9.39
C TRP A 105 1.74 5.38 10.58
N ILE A 106 0.90 6.40 10.59
CA ILE A 106 0.80 7.32 11.72
C ILE A 106 -0.63 7.40 12.20
N LYS A 107 -0.79 7.60 13.52
CA LYS A 107 -2.10 7.84 14.12
C LYS A 107 -2.33 9.34 14.16
N GLU A 108 -3.35 9.81 13.46
CA GLU A 108 -3.66 11.22 13.39
C GLU A 108 -4.44 11.66 14.64
N ASP A 109 -4.61 12.97 14.80
CA ASP A 109 -5.25 13.53 15.99
C ASP A 109 -6.69 13.04 16.18
N ASP A 110 -7.37 12.67 15.10
CA ASP A 110 -8.73 12.13 15.16
C ASP A 110 -8.75 10.64 15.54
N GLY A 111 -7.59 10.03 15.81
CA GLY A 111 -7.49 8.63 16.15
C GLY A 111 -7.38 7.68 14.97
N GLN A 112 -7.43 8.19 13.74
CA GLN A 112 -7.35 7.36 12.54
C GLN A 112 -5.90 7.09 12.16
N TRP A 113 -5.61 5.85 11.80
CA TRP A 113 -4.31 5.48 11.26
C TRP A 113 -4.28 5.73 9.76
N LYS A 114 -3.26 6.45 9.30
CA LYS A 114 -3.08 6.82 7.89
C LYS A 114 -1.65 6.53 7.45
N ILE A 115 -1.46 6.36 6.17
CA ILE A 115 -0.15 6.09 5.58
C ILE A 115 0.55 7.42 5.30
N ALA A 116 1.67 7.66 5.98
CA ALA A 116 2.49 8.86 5.76
C ALA A 116 3.48 8.66 4.63
N HIS A 117 3.94 7.41 4.43
CA HIS A 117 4.88 7.08 3.38
C HIS A 117 4.65 5.64 2.93
N HIS A 118 4.74 5.44 1.62
CA HIS A 118 4.63 4.11 1.04
C HIS A 118 5.63 3.99 -0.09
N HIS A 119 6.53 3.02 0.00
CA HIS A 119 7.43 2.67 -1.08
C HIS A 119 7.13 1.23 -1.48
N SER A 120 6.88 1.02 -2.74
CA SER A 120 6.59 -0.30 -3.29
C SER A 120 7.36 -0.46 -4.60
N SER A 121 8.06 -1.58 -4.75
CA SER A 121 8.86 -1.84 -5.94
C SER A 121 8.82 -3.31 -6.28
N LEU A 122 8.94 -3.64 -7.56
CA LEU A 122 9.03 -5.02 -7.97
C LEU A 122 10.29 -5.66 -7.39
N LYS A 123 10.15 -6.92 -7.01
CA LYS A 123 11.29 -7.71 -6.55
C LYS A 123 12.23 -7.92 -7.74
N PRO A 124 13.53 -7.59 -7.62
CA PRO A 124 14.46 -7.83 -8.72
C PRO A 124 14.55 -9.33 -9.03
N GLN A 125 14.68 -9.64 -10.30
CA GLN A 125 14.95 -11.01 -10.71
C GLN A 125 16.41 -11.33 -10.40
N THR A 126 16.65 -12.55 -9.91
CA THR A 126 18.00 -13.03 -9.65
C THR A 126 18.35 -14.12 -10.64
N ASP A 127 19.62 -14.14 -11.06
CA ASP A 127 20.12 -15.16 -11.99
C ASP A 127 20.26 -16.53 -11.32
#